data_41c86794debdf4299c29deee091cd2ad
#
_entry.id   41c86794debdf4299c29deee091cd2ad
#
_cell.length_a   1.000
_cell.length_b   1.000
_cell.length_c   1.000
_cell.angle_alpha   90.00
_cell.angle_beta   90.00
_cell.angle_gamma   90.00
#
_symmetry.space_group_name_H-M   'P 1'
#
loop_
_entity.id
_entity.type
_entity.pdbx_description
1 polymer ?
#
loop_
_entity_poly.entity_id
_entity_poly.type
_entity_poly.pdbx_seq_one_letter_code
_entity_poly.pdbx_strand_id
1 'polypeptide(L)' 'MFFVQGNYTLAKIYIENALSKDKTNSAELVDHYGDILYMSGEKDKALEQWKKAKEMGKDTDVLKQKIAKGIYIEDTESK' A
#
# COMPACT_ATOMS: atom_id res chain seq x y z
N MET A 1 9.42 -17.80 8.86
CA MET A 1 8.74 -17.52 8.14
C MET A 1 9.18 -17.24 7.00
N PHE A 2 8.66 -17.14 6.13
CA PHE A 2 9.18 -16.81 5.03
C PHE A 2 8.18 -16.18 4.29
N PHE A 3 8.53 -15.27 3.52
CA PHE A 3 7.66 -14.60 2.72
C PHE A 3 7.89 -15.08 1.40
N VAL A 4 7.07 -15.93 0.93
CA VAL A 4 7.22 -16.37 -0.42
C VAL A 4 6.45 -15.46 -1.27
N GLN A 5 6.81 -15.37 -2.50
CA GLN A 5 6.15 -14.46 -3.39
C GLN A 5 4.71 -14.77 -3.57
N GLY A 6 4.33 -16.00 -3.38
CA GLY A 6 2.93 -16.36 -3.46
C GLY A 6 2.08 -15.64 -2.43
N ASN A 7 2.68 -15.32 -1.28
CA ASN A 7 1.93 -14.62 -0.27
C ASN A 7 1.57 -13.21 -0.73
N TYR A 8 2.48 -12.56 -1.41
CA TYR A 8 2.16 -11.23 -1.89
C TYR A 8 1.12 -11.28 -2.99
N THR A 9 1.17 -12.30 -3.83
CA THR A 9 0.18 -12.42 -4.88
C THR A 9 -1.20 -12.61 -4.29
N LEU A 10 -1.32 -13.49 -3.29
CA LEU A 10 -2.61 -13.70 -2.65
C LEU A 10 -3.08 -12.45 -1.90
N ALA A 11 -2.16 -11.78 -1.25
CA ALA A 11 -2.51 -10.55 -0.53
C ALA A 11 -3.02 -9.50 -1.50
N LYS A 12 -2.39 -9.41 -2.67
CA LYS A 12 -2.81 -8.43 -3.65
C LYS A 12 -4.22 -8.74 -4.15
N ILE A 13 -4.51 -10.00 -4.42
CA ILE A 13 -5.84 -10.39 -4.89
C ILE A 13 -6.86 -10.08 -3.80
N TYR A 14 -6.52 -10.37 -2.55
CA TYR A 14 -7.43 -10.13 -1.46
C TYR A 14 -7.76 -8.64 -1.32
N ILE A 15 -6.72 -7.81 -1.38
CA ILE A 15 -6.92 -6.37 -1.29
C ILE A 15 -7.69 -5.84 -2.48
N GLU A 16 -7.42 -6.36 -3.67
CA GLU A 16 -8.16 -5.91 -4.85
C GLU A 16 -9.63 -6.25 -4.72
N ASN A 17 -9.94 -7.42 -4.17
CA ASN A 17 -11.33 -7.78 -3.92
C ASN A 17 -11.95 -6.84 -2.90
N ALA A 18 -11.21 -6.53 -1.84
CA ALA A 18 -11.74 -5.65 -0.81
C ALA A 18 -12.02 -4.27 -1.37
N LEU A 19 -11.12 -3.75 -2.21
CA LEU A 19 -11.32 -2.45 -2.79
C LEU A 19 -12.51 -2.45 -3.74
N SER A 20 -12.70 -3.55 -4.44
CA SER A 20 -13.81 -3.63 -5.38
C SER A 20 -15.15 -3.65 -4.66
N LYS A 21 -15.21 -4.29 -3.50
CA LYS A 21 -16.45 -4.40 -2.78
C LYS A 21 -16.71 -3.20 -1.88
N ASP A 22 -15.66 -2.53 -1.45
CA ASP A 22 -15.81 -1.45 -0.49
C ASP A 22 -16.16 -0.19 -1.23
N LYS A 23 -17.37 0.23 -1.10
CA LYS A 23 -17.82 1.42 -1.82
C LYS A 23 -17.13 2.67 -1.33
N THR A 24 -16.62 2.66 -0.12
CA THR A 24 -15.99 3.85 0.40
C THR A 24 -14.52 3.92 -0.01
N ASN A 25 -13.95 2.78 -0.44
CA ASN A 25 -12.55 2.79 -0.87
C ASN A 25 -11.68 3.41 0.19
N SER A 26 -11.48 2.74 1.28
CA SER A 26 -10.69 3.24 2.38
C SER A 26 -9.28 3.61 1.94
N ALA A 27 -8.84 4.78 2.32
CA ALA A 27 -7.47 5.20 2.01
C ALA A 27 -6.46 4.25 2.64
N GLU A 28 -6.79 3.68 3.78
CA GLU A 28 -5.90 2.74 4.42
C GLU A 28 -5.72 1.48 3.57
N LEU A 29 -6.79 0.99 2.96
CA LEU A 29 -6.67 -0.16 2.08
C LEU A 29 -5.82 0.17 0.87
N VAL A 30 -5.97 1.37 0.33
CA VAL A 30 -5.18 1.78 -0.83
C VAL A 30 -3.71 1.86 -0.45
N ASP A 31 -3.41 2.38 0.74
CA ASP A 31 -2.04 2.44 1.21
C ASP A 31 -1.46 1.03 1.35
N HIS A 32 -2.22 0.11 1.94
CA HIS A 32 -1.76 -1.27 2.07
C HIS A 32 -1.55 -1.92 0.70
N TYR A 33 -2.42 -1.62 -0.23
CA TYR A 33 -2.27 -2.16 -1.57
C TYR A 33 -0.95 -1.67 -2.18
N GLY A 34 -0.62 -0.41 -1.95
CA GLY A 34 0.66 0.12 -2.42
C GLY A 34 1.83 -0.63 -1.80
N ASP A 35 1.76 -0.91 -0.50
CA ASP A 35 2.83 -1.63 0.16
C ASP A 35 3.01 -3.02 -0.46
N ILE A 36 1.90 -3.71 -0.72
CA ILE A 36 1.96 -5.04 -1.30
C ILE A 36 2.52 -5.00 -2.71
N LEU A 37 2.14 -3.99 -3.49
CA LEU A 37 2.66 -3.84 -4.83
C LEU A 37 4.17 -3.62 -4.79
N TYR A 38 4.63 -2.80 -3.85
CA TYR A 38 6.05 -2.55 -3.75
C TYR A 38 6.80 -3.85 -3.41
N MET A 39 6.27 -4.63 -2.48
CA MET A 39 6.89 -5.89 -2.10
C MET A 39 6.88 -6.89 -3.25
N SER A 40 5.90 -6.77 -4.14
CA SER A 40 5.82 -7.67 -5.28
C SER A 40 6.71 -7.22 -6.43
N GLY A 41 7.39 -6.10 -6.28
CA GLY A 41 8.26 -5.60 -7.34
C GLY A 41 7.62 -4.60 -8.26
N GLU A 42 6.36 -4.23 -8.02
CA GLU A 42 5.69 -3.27 -8.88
C GLU A 42 5.78 -1.90 -8.24
N LYS A 43 6.97 -1.35 -8.21
CA LYS A 43 7.20 -0.12 -7.47
C LYS A 43 6.48 1.08 -8.05
N ASP A 44 6.36 1.17 -9.37
CA ASP A 44 5.67 2.28 -9.97
C ASP A 44 4.21 2.29 -9.59
N LYS A 45 3.59 1.11 -9.60
CA LYS A 45 2.20 1.02 -9.22
C LYS A 45 2.01 1.30 -7.74
N ALA A 46 2.98 0.89 -6.93
CA ALA A 46 2.92 1.16 -5.50
C ALA A 46 2.89 2.65 -5.26
N LEU A 47 3.73 3.39 -5.96
CA LEU A 47 3.77 4.82 -5.78
C LEU A 47 2.44 5.46 -6.15
N GLU A 48 1.81 4.98 -7.22
CA GLU A 48 0.52 5.50 -7.62
C GLU A 48 -0.52 5.27 -6.54
N GLN A 49 -0.50 4.10 -5.91
CA GLN A 49 -1.48 3.81 -4.88
C GLN A 49 -1.25 4.66 -3.64
N TRP A 50 0.02 4.89 -3.30
CA TRP A 50 0.32 5.73 -2.15
C TRP A 50 -0.15 7.16 -2.40
N LYS A 51 0.05 7.68 -3.61
CA LYS A 51 -0.42 9.00 -3.94
C LYS A 51 -1.94 9.07 -3.87
N LYS A 52 -2.59 8.01 -4.33
CA LYS A 52 -4.03 7.96 -4.29
C LYS A 52 -4.53 7.97 -2.85
N ALA A 53 -3.87 7.20 -1.98
CA ALA A 53 -4.28 7.16 -0.58
C ALA A 53 -4.14 8.54 0.05
N LYS A 54 -3.09 9.27 -0.31
CA LYS A 54 -2.90 10.60 0.22
C LYS A 54 -4.02 11.52 -0.24
N GLU A 55 -4.41 11.41 -1.50
CA GLU A 55 -5.48 12.23 -2.02
C GLU A 55 -6.81 11.89 -1.37
N MET A 56 -6.96 10.66 -0.93
CA MET A 56 -8.19 10.25 -0.27
C MET A 56 -8.26 10.70 1.19
N GLY A 57 -7.22 11.33 1.67
CA GLY A 57 -7.24 11.88 3.00
C GLY A 57 -6.26 11.28 3.97
N LYS A 58 -5.54 10.24 3.59
CA LYS A 58 -4.59 9.64 4.51
C LYS A 58 -3.28 10.42 4.39
N ASP A 59 -3.14 11.41 5.27
CA ASP A 59 -2.01 12.32 5.15
C ASP A 59 -1.08 12.13 6.33
N THR A 60 -0.41 10.98 6.39
CA THR A 60 0.52 10.70 7.47
C THR A 60 1.94 10.98 7.02
N ASP A 61 2.82 11.21 7.98
CA ASP A 61 4.21 11.47 7.65
C ASP A 61 4.84 10.28 6.94
N VAL A 62 4.53 9.09 7.37
CA VAL A 62 5.08 7.89 6.75
C VAL A 62 4.65 7.81 5.28
N LEU A 63 3.37 8.07 5.01
CA LEU A 63 2.89 8.01 3.65
C LEU A 63 3.54 9.08 2.79
N LYS A 64 3.71 10.28 3.32
CA LYS A 64 4.36 11.33 2.58
C LYS A 64 5.79 10.95 2.24
N GLN A 65 6.48 10.31 3.17
CA GLN A 65 7.86 9.92 2.93
C GLN A 65 7.93 8.80 1.90
N LYS A 66 7.00 7.87 1.93
CA LYS A 66 6.97 6.81 0.93
C LYS A 66 6.82 7.42 -0.46
N ILE A 67 5.95 8.41 -0.59
CA ILE A 67 5.73 9.05 -1.88
C ILE A 67 6.97 9.83 -2.30
N ALA A 68 7.54 10.58 -1.37
CA ALA A 68 8.67 11.42 -1.70
C ALA A 68 9.89 10.62 -2.10
N LYS A 69 10.12 9.51 -1.41
CA LYS A 69 11.29 8.69 -1.68
C LYS A 69 11.01 7.57 -2.67
N GLY A 70 9.75 7.25 -2.86
CA GLY A 70 9.39 6.17 -3.79
C GLY A 70 9.77 4.81 -3.28
N ILE A 71 9.83 4.62 -1.96
CA ILE A 71 10.16 3.34 -1.39
C ILE A 71 9.23 3.04 -0.23
N TYR A 72 9.17 1.77 0.13
CA TYR A 72 8.36 1.37 1.27
C TYR A 72 9.07 1.77 2.56
N ILE A 73 8.32 2.33 3.47
CA ILE A 73 8.85 2.70 4.77
C ILE A 73 7.94 2.06 5.80
N GLU A 74 8.54 1.24 6.65
CA GLU A 74 7.75 0.55 7.63
C GLU A 74 7.36 1.50 8.74
N ASP A 75 6.10 1.42 9.16
CA ASP A 75 5.58 2.33 10.17
C ASP A 75 5.85 1.72 11.52
N THR A 76 7.06 1.93 12.03
CA THR A 76 7.40 1.34 13.29
C THR A 76 7.56 2.32 14.36
N GLU A 77 7.18 3.50 14.19
CA GLU A 77 7.43 4.40 15.07
C GLU A 77 6.87 4.25 16.27
N SER A 78 6.31 3.83 16.44
CA SER A 78 5.85 3.67 17.64
C SER A 78 6.66 3.95 18.69
N LYS A 79 7.18 4.18 18.83
CA LYS A 79 7.80 4.32 19.61
C LYS A 79 7.92 4.93 19.92
#